data_3c51e502dd48ce15ea28c217fc1b2693
#
_entry.id   3c51e502dd48ce15ea28c217fc1b2693
#
_cell.length_a   1.000
_cell.length_b   1.000
_cell.length_c   1.000
_cell.angle_alpha   90.00
_cell.angle_beta   90.00
_cell.angle_gamma   90.00
#
_symmetry.space_group_name_H-M   'P 1'
#
loop_
_entity.id
_entity.type
_entity.pdbx_description
1 polymer ?
#
loop_
_entity_poly.entity_id
_entity_poly.type
_entity_poly.pdbx_seq_one_letter_code
_entity_poly.pdbx_strand_id
1 'polypeptide(L)'
;MPVRLAAMLLAAALGAGAAQAAGEPKRNWFDDPFFQLSRGLPACPVPEGPVYTEAERREQMHSRLERGTSCWLAGRCAEPNAYAYDRRIAEAVRPALAAVPGVRRASVWVTVQRRWVYLQGCVPSRTLARRLERAARGLPEVEKVVTDLMPGTRGRPPYPVAAP
;
A
#
# COMPACT_ATOMS: atom_id res chain seq x y z
N MET A 1 -25.64 -52.80 57.64
CA MET A 1 -24.49 -52.46 56.77
C MET A 1 -25.01 -51.68 55.60
N PRO A 2 -24.77 -50.37 55.49
CA PRO A 2 -25.20 -49.55 54.33
C PRO A 2 -24.06 -49.42 53.30
N VAL A 3 -24.40 -49.80 52.08
CA VAL A 3 -23.52 -49.62 50.88
C VAL A 3 -23.55 -48.17 50.45
N ARG A 4 -22.38 -47.55 50.41
CA ARG A 4 -22.19 -46.15 49.90
C ARG A 4 -21.94 -46.25 48.40
N LEU A 5 -22.88 -45.73 47.57
CA LEU A 5 -22.68 -45.47 46.18
C LEU A 5 -21.88 -44.12 46.04
N ALA A 6 -20.70 -44.22 45.47
CA ALA A 6 -19.91 -43.06 45.07
C ALA A 6 -20.29 -42.66 43.62
N ALA A 7 -20.92 -41.51 43.46
CA ALA A 7 -21.21 -40.93 42.15
C ALA A 7 -19.95 -40.19 41.64
N MET A 8 -19.32 -40.69 40.58
CA MET A 8 -18.28 -39.99 39.83
C MET A 8 -18.93 -39.00 38.86
N LEU A 9 -18.77 -37.69 39.12
CA LEU A 9 -19.11 -36.64 38.19
C LEU A 9 -17.94 -36.44 37.21
N LEU A 10 -18.16 -36.85 35.95
CA LEU A 10 -17.26 -36.53 34.85
C LEU A 10 -17.53 -35.07 34.40
N ALA A 11 -16.63 -34.13 34.70
CA ALA A 11 -16.67 -32.78 34.17
C ALA A 11 -16.06 -32.79 32.77
N ALA A 12 -16.90 -32.71 31.73
CA ALA A 12 -16.46 -32.48 30.36
C ALA A 12 -16.12 -31.00 30.18
N ALA A 13 -14.82 -30.67 30.13
CA ALA A 13 -14.34 -29.34 29.77
C ALA A 13 -14.50 -29.12 28.26
N LEU A 14 -15.55 -28.41 27.87
CA LEU A 14 -15.71 -27.87 26.51
C LEU A 14 -14.67 -26.77 26.29
N GLY A 15 -13.56 -27.13 25.67
CA GLY A 15 -12.59 -26.17 25.15
C GLY A 15 -13.20 -25.42 23.94
N ALA A 16 -13.79 -24.26 24.17
CA ALA A 16 -14.17 -23.36 23.10
C ALA A 16 -12.86 -22.78 22.51
N GLY A 17 -12.37 -23.41 21.44
CA GLY A 17 -11.31 -22.83 20.59
C GLY A 17 -11.84 -21.54 20.00
N ALA A 18 -11.28 -20.40 20.42
CA ALA A 18 -11.51 -19.12 19.77
C ALA A 18 -10.96 -19.22 18.34
N ALA A 19 -11.83 -19.48 17.36
CA ALA A 19 -11.53 -19.30 15.96
C ALA A 19 -11.21 -17.79 15.78
N GLN A 20 -9.94 -17.46 15.63
CA GLN A 20 -9.55 -16.12 15.21
C GLN A 20 -10.19 -15.92 13.83
N ALA A 21 -11.15 -15.02 13.75
CA ALA A 21 -11.74 -14.61 12.49
C ALA A 21 -10.60 -14.05 11.63
N ALA A 22 -10.18 -14.82 10.62
CA ALA A 22 -9.28 -14.29 9.60
C ALA A 22 -9.98 -13.08 9.00
N GLY A 23 -9.31 -11.92 9.06
CA GLY A 23 -9.88 -10.69 8.50
C GLY A 23 -10.25 -10.90 7.03
N GLU A 24 -11.21 -10.12 6.54
CA GLU A 24 -11.66 -10.18 5.15
C GLU A 24 -10.43 -10.03 4.20
N PRO A 25 -10.29 -10.91 3.19
CA PRO A 25 -9.13 -10.87 2.31
C PRO A 25 -9.11 -9.55 1.51
N LYS A 26 -7.93 -8.93 1.48
CA LYS A 26 -7.69 -7.70 0.71
C LYS A 26 -7.02 -8.02 -0.62
N ARG A 27 -7.33 -7.26 -1.66
CA ARG A 27 -6.67 -7.32 -2.96
C ARG A 27 -6.71 -5.98 -3.69
N ASN A 28 -5.85 -5.83 -4.70
CA ASN A 28 -5.86 -4.66 -5.57
C ASN A 28 -7.00 -4.76 -6.59
N TRP A 29 -8.20 -4.38 -6.19
CA TRP A 29 -9.43 -4.49 -6.98
C TRP A 29 -9.47 -3.56 -8.20
N PHE A 30 -8.65 -2.54 -8.21
CA PHE A 30 -8.68 -1.49 -9.20
C PHE A 30 -7.49 -1.51 -10.14
N ASP A 31 -6.62 -2.52 -10.01
CA ASP A 31 -5.36 -2.62 -10.76
C ASP A 31 -4.50 -1.35 -10.66
N ASP A 32 -4.56 -0.69 -9.49
CA ASP A 32 -3.72 0.48 -9.22
C ASP A 32 -2.24 0.10 -9.37
N PRO A 33 -1.44 0.88 -10.11
CA PRO A 33 -0.03 0.58 -10.28
C PRO A 33 0.70 0.51 -8.95
N PHE A 34 1.26 -0.67 -8.64
CA PHE A 34 2.08 -0.93 -7.46
C PHE A 34 3.27 -1.79 -7.85
N PHE A 35 4.48 -1.32 -7.55
CA PHE A 35 5.69 -2.07 -7.89
C PHE A 35 6.87 -1.74 -7.00
N GLN A 36 7.77 -2.71 -6.85
CA GLN A 36 9.05 -2.51 -6.22
C GLN A 36 10.07 -1.96 -7.24
N LEU A 37 10.65 -0.80 -6.91
CA LEU A 37 11.66 -0.12 -7.73
C LEU A 37 13.07 -0.66 -7.45
N SER A 38 13.39 -0.91 -6.18
CA SER A 38 14.72 -1.36 -5.73
C SER A 38 14.67 -2.23 -4.47
N ARG A 39 15.73 -3.03 -4.22
CA ARG A 39 15.82 -4.03 -3.13
C ARG A 39 17.17 -3.98 -2.39
N GLY A 40 17.77 -2.82 -2.24
CA GLY A 40 19.10 -2.67 -1.63
C GLY A 40 19.16 -2.83 -0.12
N LEU A 41 18.02 -2.81 0.57
CA LEU A 41 17.88 -2.97 2.03
C LEU A 41 16.92 -4.12 2.33
N PRO A 42 17.38 -5.39 2.41
CA PRO A 42 16.51 -6.57 2.53
C PRO A 42 15.61 -6.57 3.78
N ALA A 43 16.06 -5.96 4.87
CA ALA A 43 15.29 -5.87 6.13
C ALA A 43 14.26 -4.73 6.13
N CYS A 44 14.01 -4.08 4.99
CA CYS A 44 12.99 -3.05 4.88
C CYS A 44 11.59 -3.67 4.91
N PRO A 45 10.69 -3.22 5.81
CA PRO A 45 9.32 -3.69 5.84
C PRO A 45 8.61 -3.45 4.49
N VAL A 46 7.91 -4.47 4.00
CA VAL A 46 7.21 -4.40 2.71
C VAL A 46 5.90 -3.63 2.90
N PRO A 47 5.62 -2.59 2.10
CA PRO A 47 4.33 -1.90 2.15
C PRO A 47 3.17 -2.84 1.75
N GLU A 48 2.01 -2.66 2.38
CA GLU A 48 0.80 -3.41 2.05
C GLU A 48 0.34 -3.18 0.60
N GLY A 49 0.59 -1.98 0.07
CA GLY A 49 0.16 -1.59 -1.26
C GLY A 49 -1.32 -1.15 -1.31
N PRO A 50 -1.88 -0.93 -2.53
CA PRO A 50 -3.24 -0.47 -2.73
C PRO A 50 -4.24 -1.63 -2.70
N VAL A 51 -4.34 -2.31 -1.57
CA VAL A 51 -5.26 -3.44 -1.39
C VAL A 51 -6.43 -3.07 -0.50
N TYR A 52 -7.60 -3.60 -0.80
CA TYR A 52 -8.87 -3.28 -0.14
C TYR A 52 -9.68 -4.54 0.09
N THR A 53 -10.48 -4.54 1.15
CA THR A 53 -11.57 -5.50 1.35
C THR A 53 -12.68 -5.24 0.32
N GLU A 54 -13.64 -6.15 0.19
CA GLU A 54 -14.82 -5.94 -0.66
C GLU A 54 -15.68 -4.75 -0.18
N ALA A 55 -15.77 -4.56 1.13
CA ALA A 55 -16.48 -3.42 1.71
C ALA A 55 -15.82 -2.08 1.36
N GLU A 56 -14.49 -1.98 1.56
CA GLU A 56 -13.70 -0.80 1.19
C GLU A 56 -13.72 -0.54 -0.33
N ARG A 57 -13.74 -1.59 -1.15
CA ARG A 57 -13.89 -1.46 -2.60
C ARG A 57 -15.19 -0.75 -2.98
N ARG A 58 -16.31 -1.19 -2.41
CA ARG A 58 -17.63 -0.58 -2.67
C ARG A 58 -17.68 0.88 -2.24
N GLU A 59 -17.13 1.20 -1.09
CA GLU A 59 -17.05 2.57 -0.58
C GLU A 59 -16.23 3.47 -1.52
N GLN A 60 -15.11 2.98 -2.05
CA GLN A 60 -14.24 3.77 -2.91
C GLN A 60 -14.74 3.94 -4.34
N MET A 61 -15.57 3.01 -4.87
CA MET A 61 -16.01 3.04 -6.26
C MET A 61 -16.61 4.38 -6.67
N HIS A 62 -17.50 4.93 -5.85
CA HIS A 62 -18.18 6.19 -6.15
C HIS A 62 -17.20 7.36 -6.24
N SER A 63 -16.38 7.55 -5.23
CA SER A 63 -15.39 8.63 -5.21
C SER A 63 -14.35 8.53 -6.33
N ARG A 64 -14.03 7.31 -6.77
CA ARG A 64 -13.12 7.08 -7.89
C ARG A 64 -13.72 7.51 -9.23
N LEU A 65 -15.01 7.27 -9.45
CA LEU A 65 -15.70 7.67 -10.69
C LEU A 65 -15.80 9.20 -10.82
N GLU A 66 -16.00 9.90 -9.72
CA GLU A 66 -16.20 11.36 -9.74
C GLU A 66 -14.90 12.17 -9.78
N ARG A 67 -13.78 11.57 -9.37
CA ARG A 67 -12.53 12.32 -9.24
C ARG A 67 -11.94 12.71 -10.59
N GLY A 68 -11.89 14.02 -10.83
CA GLY A 68 -11.37 14.60 -12.07
C GLY A 68 -12.43 14.91 -13.13
N THR A 69 -13.66 14.47 -12.95
CA THR A 69 -14.78 14.67 -13.90
C THR A 69 -15.03 16.15 -14.20
N SER A 70 -15.02 17.03 -13.19
CA SER A 70 -15.22 18.47 -13.40
C SER A 70 -14.12 19.10 -14.26
N CYS A 71 -12.87 18.67 -14.15
CA CYS A 71 -11.77 19.12 -14.97
C CYS A 71 -11.97 18.72 -16.44
N TRP A 72 -12.40 17.48 -16.67
CA TRP A 72 -12.66 16.95 -17.99
C TRP A 72 -13.86 17.62 -18.65
N LEU A 73 -14.99 17.77 -17.95
CA LEU A 73 -16.18 18.48 -18.45
C LEU A 73 -15.89 19.93 -18.81
N ALA A 74 -14.95 20.56 -18.11
CA ALA A 74 -14.48 21.92 -18.41
C ALA A 74 -13.44 21.98 -19.55
N GLY A 75 -13.12 20.88 -20.23
CA GLY A 75 -12.15 20.78 -21.31
C GLY A 75 -10.70 21.03 -20.88
N ARG A 76 -10.40 20.97 -19.58
CA ARG A 76 -9.05 21.23 -19.02
C ARG A 76 -8.24 19.98 -18.75
N CYS A 77 -8.85 18.81 -18.78
CA CYS A 77 -8.21 17.52 -18.60
C CYS A 77 -8.45 16.62 -19.82
N ALA A 78 -7.42 15.87 -20.21
CA ALA A 78 -7.50 14.93 -21.35
C ALA A 78 -8.32 13.68 -21.04
N GLU A 79 -8.36 13.28 -19.76
CA GLU A 79 -9.05 12.06 -19.34
C GLU A 79 -10.27 12.39 -18.46
N PRO A 80 -11.33 11.57 -18.56
CA PRO A 80 -12.58 11.81 -17.81
C PRO A 80 -12.43 11.57 -16.30
N ASN A 81 -11.35 10.91 -15.89
CA ASN A 81 -11.15 10.48 -14.51
C ASN A 81 -9.66 10.57 -14.15
N ALA A 82 -9.36 10.97 -12.92
CA ALA A 82 -7.97 11.12 -12.45
C ALA A 82 -7.19 9.80 -12.43
N TYR A 83 -7.85 8.66 -12.22
CA TYR A 83 -7.20 7.34 -12.21
C TYR A 83 -6.85 6.83 -13.62
N ALA A 84 -7.47 7.36 -14.68
CA ALA A 84 -7.15 7.00 -16.05
C ALA A 84 -5.70 7.38 -16.45
N TYR A 85 -5.08 8.30 -15.73
CA TYR A 85 -3.67 8.70 -15.93
C TYR A 85 -2.66 7.74 -15.30
N ASP A 86 -3.06 6.96 -14.29
CA ASP A 86 -2.13 6.32 -13.35
C ASP A 86 -1.20 5.30 -14.02
N ARG A 87 -1.67 4.56 -15.00
CA ARG A 87 -0.83 3.57 -15.73
C ARG A 87 0.32 4.26 -16.47
N ARG A 88 0.04 5.30 -17.26
CA ARG A 88 1.10 6.00 -18.01
C ARG A 88 2.02 6.81 -17.08
N ILE A 89 1.51 7.34 -15.96
CA ILE A 89 2.35 7.94 -14.93
C ILE A 89 3.31 6.88 -14.34
N ALA A 90 2.84 5.69 -14.02
CA ALA A 90 3.67 4.61 -13.50
C ALA A 90 4.75 4.17 -14.50
N GLU A 91 4.41 4.12 -15.79
CA GLU A 91 5.36 3.83 -16.88
C GLU A 91 6.47 4.88 -16.98
N ALA A 92 6.13 6.17 -16.79
CA ALA A 92 7.11 7.26 -16.77
C ALA A 92 7.92 7.32 -15.47
N VAL A 93 7.29 7.06 -14.32
CA VAL A 93 7.91 7.09 -12.99
C VAL A 93 9.02 6.03 -12.87
N ARG A 94 8.76 4.82 -13.37
CA ARG A 94 9.69 3.70 -13.21
C ARG A 94 11.10 3.99 -13.73
N PRO A 95 11.32 4.38 -15.00
CA PRO A 95 12.65 4.69 -15.50
C PRO A 95 13.23 5.97 -14.87
N ALA A 96 12.42 6.99 -14.63
CA ALA A 96 12.88 8.25 -14.03
C ALA A 96 13.46 8.04 -12.62
N LEU A 97 12.80 7.27 -11.78
CA LEU A 97 13.29 6.96 -10.44
C LEU A 97 14.45 5.95 -10.47
N ALA A 98 14.44 4.99 -11.39
CA ALA A 98 15.54 4.03 -11.55
C ALA A 98 16.86 4.72 -11.95
N ALA A 99 16.79 5.87 -12.63
CA ALA A 99 17.94 6.67 -13.01
C ALA A 99 18.52 7.51 -11.84
N VAL A 100 17.80 7.64 -10.71
CA VAL A 100 18.30 8.44 -9.57
C VAL A 100 19.55 7.79 -8.95
N PRO A 101 20.70 8.48 -8.88
CA PRO A 101 21.92 7.93 -8.33
C PRO A 101 21.73 7.48 -6.88
N GLY A 102 22.06 6.21 -6.62
CA GLY A 102 21.98 5.60 -5.30
C GLY A 102 20.68 4.86 -5.01
N VAL A 103 19.68 4.87 -5.89
CA VAL A 103 18.40 4.16 -5.69
C VAL A 103 18.58 2.66 -5.47
N ARG A 104 19.56 2.04 -6.11
CA ARG A 104 19.86 0.60 -5.95
C ARG A 104 20.26 0.21 -4.52
N ARG A 105 20.69 1.16 -3.69
CA ARG A 105 21.03 0.95 -2.26
C ARG A 105 19.83 1.14 -1.32
N ALA A 106 18.68 1.48 -1.88
CA ALA A 106 17.40 1.60 -1.17
C ALA A 106 16.49 0.41 -1.45
N SER A 107 15.48 0.22 -0.63
CA SER A 107 14.32 -0.62 -0.94
C SER A 107 13.11 0.29 -1.03
N VAL A 108 12.61 0.49 -2.24
CA VAL A 108 11.56 1.45 -2.54
C VAL A 108 10.43 0.77 -3.29
N TRP A 109 9.21 1.02 -2.85
CA TRP A 109 7.97 0.68 -3.53
C TRP A 109 7.27 1.95 -3.98
N VAL A 110 6.59 1.86 -5.11
CA VAL A 110 5.86 2.94 -5.72
C VAL A 110 4.42 2.52 -5.94
N THR A 111 3.49 3.36 -5.50
CA THR A 111 2.08 3.28 -5.85
C THR A 111 1.70 4.54 -6.63
N VAL A 112 0.87 4.38 -7.66
CA VAL A 112 0.29 5.54 -8.36
C VAL A 112 -1.22 5.45 -8.28
N GLN A 113 -1.86 6.50 -7.73
CA GLN A 113 -3.32 6.59 -7.61
C GLN A 113 -3.77 8.03 -7.80
N ARG A 114 -4.76 8.24 -8.64
CA ARG A 114 -5.36 9.57 -8.88
C ARG A 114 -4.34 10.66 -9.21
N ARG A 115 -3.32 10.33 -10.01
CA ARG A 115 -2.19 11.19 -10.39
C ARG A 115 -1.23 11.52 -9.23
N TRP A 116 -1.36 10.83 -8.11
CA TRP A 116 -0.43 10.94 -6.98
C TRP A 116 0.54 9.77 -6.99
N VAL A 117 1.80 10.07 -6.73
CA VAL A 117 2.88 9.08 -6.60
C VAL A 117 3.23 8.92 -5.13
N TYR A 118 3.07 7.73 -4.61
CA TYR A 118 3.46 7.36 -3.23
C TYR A 118 4.79 6.63 -3.28
N LEU A 119 5.77 7.13 -2.54
CA LEU A 119 7.09 6.52 -2.38
C LEU A 119 7.19 5.95 -0.98
N GLN A 120 7.23 4.64 -0.87
CA GLN A 120 7.25 3.91 0.40
C GLN A 120 8.49 3.02 0.49
N GLY A 121 9.02 2.81 1.71
CA GLY A 121 10.17 1.95 1.91
C GLY A 121 11.30 2.57 2.70
N CYS A 122 12.51 2.08 2.46
CA CYS A 122 13.70 2.42 3.21
C CYS A 122 14.80 2.99 2.31
N VAL A 123 15.45 4.04 2.78
CA VAL A 123 16.55 4.71 2.09
C VAL A 123 17.77 4.83 3.00
N PRO A 124 19.00 4.82 2.46
CA PRO A 124 20.20 5.03 3.28
C PRO A 124 20.32 6.45 3.83
N SER A 125 19.62 7.44 3.21
CA SER A 125 19.68 8.82 3.68
C SER A 125 18.46 9.64 3.25
N ARG A 126 18.13 10.67 4.02
CA ARG A 126 17.09 11.67 3.67
C ARG A 126 17.41 12.42 2.38
N THR A 127 18.69 12.54 2.02
CA THR A 127 19.10 13.16 0.76
C THR A 127 18.62 12.36 -0.44
N LEU A 128 18.72 11.02 -0.38
CA LEU A 128 18.19 10.16 -1.44
C LEU A 128 16.66 10.26 -1.51
N ALA A 129 15.97 10.26 -0.37
CA ALA A 129 14.51 10.46 -0.35
C ALA A 129 14.09 11.73 -1.10
N ARG A 130 14.75 12.87 -0.80
CA ARG A 130 14.48 14.15 -1.49
C ARG A 130 14.80 14.12 -2.99
N ARG A 131 15.82 13.36 -3.42
CA ARG A 131 16.11 13.19 -4.85
C ARG A 131 15.02 12.42 -5.57
N LEU A 132 14.55 11.32 -4.98
CA LEU A 132 13.45 10.51 -5.51
C LEU A 132 12.15 11.33 -5.60
N GLU A 133 11.83 12.07 -4.55
CA GLU A 133 10.67 12.96 -4.52
C GLU A 133 10.72 14.00 -5.65
N ARG A 134 11.85 14.70 -5.82
CA ARG A 134 12.01 15.69 -6.89
C ARG A 134 11.90 15.06 -8.28
N ALA A 135 12.49 13.90 -8.49
CA ALA A 135 12.43 13.20 -9.77
C ALA A 135 10.99 12.81 -10.12
N ALA A 136 10.21 12.30 -9.15
CA ALA A 136 8.80 11.98 -9.37
C ALA A 136 7.96 13.23 -9.61
N ARG A 137 8.19 14.31 -8.83
CA ARG A 137 7.42 15.57 -8.93
C ARG A 137 7.64 16.30 -10.25
N GLY A 138 8.80 16.11 -10.89
CA GLY A 138 9.13 16.73 -12.18
C GLY A 138 8.48 16.04 -13.38
N LEU A 139 7.75 14.96 -13.20
CA LEU A 139 7.13 14.23 -14.31
C LEU A 139 5.79 14.85 -14.72
N PRO A 140 5.47 14.82 -16.02
CA PRO A 140 4.17 15.25 -16.51
C PRO A 140 3.02 14.51 -15.82
N GLU A 141 1.90 15.19 -15.64
CA GLU A 141 0.65 14.65 -15.10
C GLU A 141 0.70 14.21 -13.61
N VAL A 142 1.86 14.23 -12.96
CA VAL A 142 1.97 14.02 -11.52
C VAL A 142 1.49 15.27 -10.78
N GLU A 143 0.40 15.13 -10.03
CA GLU A 143 -0.15 16.23 -9.23
C GLU A 143 0.50 16.35 -7.86
N LYS A 144 0.85 15.20 -7.26
CA LYS A 144 1.40 15.15 -5.91
C LYS A 144 2.35 13.98 -5.74
N VAL A 145 3.38 14.17 -4.92
CA VAL A 145 4.24 13.09 -4.43
C VAL A 145 4.09 13.03 -2.91
N VAL A 146 3.78 11.85 -2.40
CA VAL A 146 3.74 11.53 -0.97
C VAL A 146 4.96 10.68 -0.66
N THR A 147 5.77 11.12 0.29
CA THR A 147 7.03 10.47 0.62
C THR A 147 6.98 9.86 2.01
N ASP A 148 6.78 8.57 2.06
CA ASP A 148 6.78 7.73 3.26
C ASP A 148 8.05 6.87 3.33
N LEU A 149 9.19 7.46 2.97
CA LEU A 149 10.51 6.83 2.99
C LEU A 149 11.20 7.02 4.34
N MET A 150 11.53 5.93 5.01
CA MET A 150 12.27 5.98 6.28
C MET A 150 13.78 5.82 6.07
N PRO A 151 14.62 6.57 6.82
CA PRO A 151 16.05 6.34 6.83
C PRO A 151 16.42 5.05 7.57
N GLY A 152 17.11 4.13 6.90
CA GLY A 152 17.44 2.82 7.45
C GLY A 152 16.24 1.88 7.49
N THR A 153 16.37 0.78 8.23
CA THR A 153 15.35 -0.30 8.33
C THR A 153 14.83 -0.50 9.74
N ARG A 154 15.28 0.32 10.70
CA ARG A 154 14.89 0.23 12.11
C ARG A 154 13.83 1.26 12.44
N GLY A 155 12.87 0.88 13.27
CA GLY A 155 11.79 1.74 13.71
C GLY A 155 10.46 1.39 13.07
N ARG A 156 9.42 2.19 13.38
CA ARG A 156 8.08 1.99 12.85
C ARG A 156 7.99 2.60 11.45
N PRO A 157 7.58 1.83 10.43
CA PRO A 157 7.35 2.35 9.09
C PRO A 157 6.27 3.42 9.09
N PRO A 158 6.41 4.49 8.28
CA PRO A 158 5.37 5.51 8.13
C PRO A 158 4.24 5.10 7.17
N TYR A 159 4.13 3.82 6.85
CA TYR A 159 3.15 3.23 5.95
C TYR A 159 2.60 1.91 6.50
N PRO A 160 1.41 1.45 6.08
CA PRO A 160 0.90 0.12 6.37
C PRO A 160 1.83 -0.95 5.80
N VAL A 161 2.10 -1.98 6.61
CA VAL A 161 3.00 -3.09 6.25
C VAL A 161 2.16 -4.29 5.85
N ALA A 162 2.59 -4.98 4.79
CA ALA A 162 2.00 -6.25 4.39
C ALA A 162 2.03 -7.25 5.54
N ALA A 163 0.94 -8.00 5.70
CA ALA A 163 0.93 -9.14 6.61
C ALA A 163 2.00 -10.16 6.19
N PRO A 164 2.64 -10.85 7.14
CA PRO A 164 3.62 -11.88 6.86
C PRO A 164 3.03 -13.11 6.16
#